data_606b22505a094b7c5ab75771a007b119
#
_entry.id   606b22505a094b7c5ab75771a007b119
#
_cell.length_a   1.000
_cell.length_b   1.000
_cell.length_c   1.000
_cell.angle_alpha   90.00
_cell.angle_beta   90.00
_cell.angle_gamma   90.00
#
_symmetry.space_group_name_H-M   'P 1'
#
loop_
_entity.id
_entity.type
_entity.pdbx_description
1 polymer ?
#
loop_
_entity_poly.entity_id
_entity_poly.type
_entity_poly.pdbx_seq_one_letter_code
_entity_poly.pdbx_strand_id
1 'polypeptide(L)'
;MAEAEVSILIPNYKTPEMTRLCLRLLRRHTDLGRVKVIVIDNASNDESLDYLRNVNWIRLIERPEAAAEKGPEMHARALDLALQEVTTPYVLVMHTDTLICGDRWLDFLLGKISGDETVAGVGSWKLEQVSAFKQFGKKVEDFFRRLLGKKAKVEDRYLRSHCALYRTELVRKHTNGFFDGDTAGHSLHRMLVQQGYKMLFLESRELGNYLRHLNHATMILNPQPGDRKTSKPAARRRLQRQLDELDYRNVLADSSLDRI
;
A
#
# COMPACT_ATOMS: atom_id res chain seq x y z
N MET A 1 -5.29 19.08 21.69
CA MET A 1 -4.77 17.88 21.01
C MET A 1 -4.26 18.32 19.66
N ALA A 2 -3.08 17.86 19.22
CA ALA A 2 -2.60 18.15 17.87
C ALA A 2 -3.60 17.54 16.86
N GLU A 3 -3.84 18.24 15.77
CA GLU A 3 -4.71 17.75 14.69
C GLU A 3 -3.97 16.65 13.92
N ALA A 4 -4.69 15.58 13.52
CA ALA A 4 -4.09 14.48 12.78
C ALA A 4 -3.49 14.98 11.46
N GLU A 5 -2.28 14.49 11.13
CA GLU A 5 -1.52 14.92 9.96
C GLU A 5 -1.85 14.09 8.71
N VAL A 6 -2.14 12.81 8.89
CA VAL A 6 -2.29 11.85 7.78
C VAL A 6 -3.55 11.02 7.90
N SER A 7 -4.34 10.92 6.84
CA SER A 7 -5.36 9.88 6.70
C SER A 7 -4.78 8.68 5.95
N ILE A 8 -4.86 7.50 6.56
CA ILE A 8 -4.37 6.23 5.98
C ILE A 8 -5.56 5.46 5.42
N LEU A 9 -5.58 5.24 4.11
CA LEU A 9 -6.63 4.53 3.39
C LEU A 9 -6.20 3.10 3.11
N ILE A 10 -6.95 2.11 3.63
CA ILE A 10 -6.63 0.69 3.53
C ILE A 10 -7.82 -0.09 2.96
N PRO A 11 -7.86 -0.37 1.64
CA PRO A 11 -8.84 -1.28 1.09
C PRO A 11 -8.62 -2.72 1.58
N ASN A 12 -9.68 -3.34 2.09
CA ASN A 12 -9.73 -4.73 2.56
C ASN A 12 -10.53 -5.61 1.60
N TYR A 13 -10.03 -6.83 1.37
CA TYR A 13 -10.77 -7.88 0.66
C TYR A 13 -10.27 -9.27 1.05
N LYS A 14 -11.10 -10.03 1.77
CA LYS A 14 -10.94 -11.48 2.03
C LYS A 14 -9.56 -11.93 2.52
N THR A 15 -9.00 -11.31 3.52
CA THR A 15 -7.71 -11.70 4.11
C THR A 15 -7.68 -11.48 5.61
N PRO A 16 -8.47 -12.23 6.42
CA PRO A 16 -8.67 -11.93 7.84
C PRO A 16 -7.37 -11.86 8.64
N GLU A 17 -6.46 -12.82 8.47
CA GLU A 17 -5.18 -12.81 9.19
C GLU A 17 -4.27 -11.66 8.75
N MET A 18 -4.20 -11.38 7.45
CA MET A 18 -3.39 -10.28 6.93
C MET A 18 -3.91 -8.92 7.37
N THR A 19 -5.22 -8.73 7.33
CA THR A 19 -5.88 -7.51 7.79
C THR A 19 -5.62 -7.27 9.26
N ARG A 20 -5.77 -8.30 10.09
CA ARG A 20 -5.47 -8.25 11.53
C ARG A 20 -4.00 -7.92 11.79
N LEU A 21 -3.10 -8.58 11.09
CA LEU A 21 -1.66 -8.36 11.22
C LEU A 21 -1.27 -6.95 10.79
N CYS A 22 -1.79 -6.47 9.67
CA CYS A 22 -1.57 -5.12 9.16
C CYS A 22 -2.00 -4.05 10.16
N LEU A 23 -3.23 -4.12 10.66
CA LEU A 23 -3.77 -3.14 11.59
C LEU A 23 -3.05 -3.17 12.93
N ARG A 24 -2.77 -4.36 13.49
CA ARG A 24 -2.05 -4.49 14.76
C ARG A 24 -0.61 -3.98 14.69
N LEU A 25 0.11 -4.24 13.59
CA LEU A 25 1.44 -3.67 13.38
C LEU A 25 1.38 -2.16 13.16
N LEU A 26 0.39 -1.67 12.41
CA LEU A 26 0.16 -0.23 12.26
C LEU A 26 -0.09 0.41 13.64
N ARG A 27 -0.95 -0.16 14.48
CA ARG A 27 -1.25 0.30 15.83
C ARG A 27 0.00 0.32 16.73
N ARG A 28 0.82 -0.74 16.66
CA ARG A 28 2.03 -0.89 17.47
C ARG A 28 3.07 0.18 17.18
N HIS A 29 3.24 0.54 15.90
CA HIS A 29 4.31 1.42 15.42
C HIS A 29 3.84 2.84 15.06
N THR A 30 2.62 3.23 15.46
CA THR A 30 2.05 4.52 15.05
C THR A 30 1.36 5.20 16.23
N ASP A 31 1.67 6.47 16.43
CA ASP A 31 0.87 7.33 17.31
C ASP A 31 -0.46 7.67 16.63
N LEU A 32 -1.55 7.11 17.15
CA LEU A 32 -2.90 7.33 16.63
C LEU A 32 -3.37 8.78 16.74
N GLY A 33 -2.77 9.59 17.60
CA GLY A 33 -3.05 11.04 17.67
C GLY A 33 -2.66 11.79 16.39
N ARG A 34 -1.75 11.22 15.60
CA ARG A 34 -1.24 11.81 14.36
C ARG A 34 -1.92 11.30 13.08
N VAL A 35 -2.71 10.24 13.18
CA VAL A 35 -3.31 9.60 11.99
C VAL A 35 -4.81 9.36 12.15
N LYS A 36 -5.53 9.39 11.03
CA LYS A 36 -6.89 8.86 10.89
C LYS A 36 -6.82 7.63 10.00
N VAL A 37 -7.20 6.48 10.51
CA VAL A 37 -7.18 5.23 9.72
C VAL A 37 -8.57 4.92 9.21
N ILE A 38 -8.71 4.86 7.88
CA ILE A 38 -9.95 4.56 7.17
C ILE A 38 -9.77 3.22 6.46
N VAL A 39 -10.51 2.22 6.88
CA VAL A 39 -10.51 0.90 6.25
C VAL A 39 -11.77 0.73 5.42
N ILE A 40 -11.62 0.27 4.20
CA ILE A 40 -12.73 0.10 3.27
C ILE A 40 -12.88 -1.39 2.97
N ASP A 41 -13.95 -2.00 3.47
CA ASP A 41 -14.24 -3.39 3.19
C ASP A 41 -15.01 -3.54 1.87
N ASN A 42 -14.42 -4.25 0.93
CA ASN A 42 -14.94 -4.48 -0.41
C ASN A 42 -15.76 -5.78 -0.48
N ALA A 43 -16.86 -5.85 0.26
CA ALA A 43 -17.75 -7.02 0.27
C ALA A 43 -17.03 -8.34 0.62
N SER A 44 -16.17 -8.31 1.62
CA SER A 44 -15.42 -9.51 2.04
C SER A 44 -16.33 -10.64 2.50
N ASN A 45 -17.37 -10.31 3.27
CA ASN A 45 -18.34 -11.28 3.81
C ASN A 45 -17.66 -12.48 4.49
N ASP A 46 -16.60 -12.21 5.27
CA ASP A 46 -15.80 -13.18 5.99
C ASP A 46 -15.34 -12.63 7.36
N GLU A 47 -14.55 -13.40 8.08
CA GLU A 47 -14.03 -13.03 9.40
C GLU A 47 -13.24 -11.71 9.40
N SER A 48 -12.75 -11.22 8.25
CA SER A 48 -12.06 -9.92 8.19
C SER A 48 -13.03 -8.77 8.46
N LEU A 49 -14.25 -8.82 7.93
CA LEU A 49 -15.27 -7.81 8.18
C LEU A 49 -15.74 -7.81 9.64
N ASP A 50 -15.96 -9.02 10.21
CA ASP A 50 -16.32 -9.14 11.62
C ASP A 50 -15.24 -8.59 12.55
N TYR A 51 -13.96 -8.86 12.22
CA TYR A 51 -12.83 -8.27 12.93
C TYR A 51 -12.84 -6.74 12.84
N LEU A 52 -12.97 -6.18 11.64
CA LEU A 52 -12.95 -4.72 11.40
C LEU A 52 -14.04 -3.98 12.18
N ARG A 53 -15.24 -4.55 12.30
CA ARG A 53 -16.35 -3.99 13.08
C ARG A 53 -16.04 -3.89 14.58
N ASN A 54 -15.08 -4.68 15.08
CA ASN A 54 -14.66 -4.70 16.48
C ASN A 54 -13.41 -3.85 16.78
N VAL A 55 -12.74 -3.30 15.78
CA VAL A 55 -11.58 -2.39 15.96
C VAL A 55 -12.09 -0.97 16.17
N ASN A 56 -11.86 -0.38 17.36
CA ASN A 56 -12.50 0.88 17.75
C ASN A 56 -11.71 2.15 17.39
N TRP A 57 -10.53 2.02 16.81
CA TRP A 57 -9.68 3.16 16.42
C TRP A 57 -9.59 3.40 14.92
N ILE A 58 -10.39 2.67 14.13
CA ILE A 58 -10.51 2.88 12.69
C ILE A 58 -11.89 3.47 12.34
N ARG A 59 -11.94 4.16 11.21
CA ARG A 59 -13.20 4.43 10.50
C ARG A 59 -13.40 3.31 9.48
N LEU A 60 -14.43 2.49 9.66
CA LEU A 60 -14.79 1.44 8.71
C LEU A 60 -15.84 1.96 7.72
N ILE A 61 -15.59 1.72 6.42
CA ILE A 61 -16.56 1.92 5.33
C ILE A 61 -16.83 0.54 4.70
N GLU A 62 -18.07 0.10 4.72
CA GLU A 62 -18.50 -1.16 4.10
C GLU A 62 -19.05 -0.88 2.70
N ARG A 63 -18.57 -1.62 1.70
CA ARG A 63 -18.98 -1.52 0.29
C ARG A 63 -19.57 -2.83 -0.22
N PRO A 64 -20.83 -3.15 0.09
CA PRO A 64 -21.45 -4.40 -0.36
C PRO A 64 -21.58 -4.48 -1.90
N GLU A 65 -21.71 -3.34 -2.59
CA GLU A 65 -21.76 -3.23 -4.04
C GLU A 65 -20.46 -3.66 -4.75
N ALA A 66 -19.33 -3.64 -4.05
CA ALA A 66 -18.04 -4.02 -4.60
C ALA A 66 -17.97 -5.48 -5.06
N ALA A 67 -18.91 -6.33 -4.65
CA ALA A 67 -18.97 -7.73 -5.07
C ALA A 67 -19.11 -7.92 -6.60
N ALA A 68 -19.60 -6.91 -7.31
CA ALA A 68 -19.75 -6.92 -8.77
C ALA A 68 -18.53 -6.35 -9.53
N GLU A 69 -17.56 -5.78 -8.83
CA GLU A 69 -16.40 -5.09 -9.40
C GLU A 69 -15.20 -6.05 -9.61
N LYS A 70 -14.32 -5.71 -10.54
CA LYS A 70 -13.03 -6.43 -10.73
C LYS A 70 -12.00 -5.92 -9.74
N GLY A 71 -11.02 -6.75 -9.38
CA GLY A 71 -10.04 -6.45 -8.34
C GLY A 71 -9.34 -5.08 -8.45
N PRO A 72 -8.76 -4.67 -9.60
CA PRO A 72 -8.15 -3.34 -9.74
C PRO A 72 -9.15 -2.18 -9.60
N GLU A 73 -10.33 -2.31 -10.20
CA GLU A 73 -11.43 -1.35 -10.09
C GLU A 73 -11.94 -1.24 -8.65
N MET A 74 -12.24 -2.38 -8.04
CA MET A 74 -12.66 -2.48 -6.65
C MET A 74 -11.71 -1.74 -5.69
N HIS A 75 -10.39 -1.94 -5.88
CA HIS A 75 -9.37 -1.29 -5.09
C HIS A 75 -9.36 0.23 -5.28
N ALA A 76 -9.37 0.71 -6.52
CA ALA A 76 -9.31 2.13 -6.82
C ALA A 76 -10.56 2.89 -6.38
N ARG A 77 -11.77 2.33 -6.62
CA ARG A 77 -13.04 2.91 -6.16
C ARG A 77 -13.16 2.98 -4.64
N ALA A 78 -12.59 1.99 -3.93
CA ALA A 78 -12.50 2.04 -2.46
C ALA A 78 -11.68 3.24 -2.00
N LEU A 79 -10.53 3.50 -2.64
CA LEU A 79 -9.69 4.65 -2.32
C LEU A 79 -10.40 5.98 -2.62
N ASP A 80 -11.14 6.07 -3.73
CA ASP A 80 -11.88 7.29 -4.10
C ASP A 80 -13.02 7.58 -3.12
N LEU A 81 -13.73 6.55 -2.68
CA LEU A 81 -14.77 6.70 -1.66
C LEU A 81 -14.16 7.20 -0.34
N ALA A 82 -13.08 6.59 0.12
CA ALA A 82 -12.40 7.00 1.35
C ALA A 82 -11.78 8.40 1.24
N LEU A 83 -11.31 8.81 0.06
CA LEU A 83 -10.75 10.14 -0.18
C LEU A 83 -11.77 11.26 0.13
N GLN A 84 -13.06 11.00 -0.01
CA GLN A 84 -14.10 11.96 0.32
C GLN A 84 -14.15 12.26 1.83
N GLU A 85 -13.82 11.29 2.69
CA GLU A 85 -13.78 11.45 4.16
C GLU A 85 -12.44 12.01 4.68
N VAL A 86 -11.41 12.16 3.84
CA VAL A 86 -10.09 12.67 4.23
C VAL A 86 -10.19 14.15 4.60
N THR A 87 -9.73 14.52 5.80
CA THR A 87 -9.67 15.91 6.25
C THR A 87 -8.26 16.38 6.62
N THR A 88 -7.28 15.50 6.53
CA THR A 88 -5.90 15.75 6.92
C THR A 88 -5.09 16.34 5.76
N PRO A 89 -3.97 17.04 6.05
CA PRO A 89 -3.08 17.62 5.04
C PRO A 89 -2.50 16.57 4.07
N TYR A 90 -2.29 15.35 4.55
CA TYR A 90 -1.75 14.26 3.76
C TYR A 90 -2.68 13.06 3.73
N VAL A 91 -2.69 12.35 2.61
CA VAL A 91 -3.36 11.06 2.43
C VAL A 91 -2.35 9.98 2.06
N LEU A 92 -2.32 8.91 2.83
CA LEU A 92 -1.53 7.72 2.57
C LEU A 92 -2.43 6.59 2.08
N VAL A 93 -2.09 5.99 0.95
CA VAL A 93 -2.73 4.76 0.48
C VAL A 93 -1.83 3.57 0.78
N MET A 94 -2.42 2.47 1.25
CA MET A 94 -1.68 1.32 1.73
C MET A 94 -2.49 0.03 1.51
N HIS A 95 -1.81 -1.09 1.23
CA HIS A 95 -2.45 -2.40 1.13
C HIS A 95 -2.43 -3.15 2.47
N THR A 96 -3.33 -4.10 2.66
CA THR A 96 -3.33 -4.99 3.84
C THR A 96 -2.10 -5.90 3.92
N ASP A 97 -1.42 -6.15 2.79
CA ASP A 97 -0.15 -6.90 2.74
C ASP A 97 1.11 -6.01 2.83
N THR A 98 0.94 -4.73 3.19
CA THR A 98 2.02 -3.82 3.58
C THR A 98 2.04 -3.69 5.11
N LEU A 99 3.07 -4.22 5.72
CA LEU A 99 3.20 -4.33 7.18
C LEU A 99 4.21 -3.30 7.69
N ILE A 100 3.80 -2.48 8.65
CA ILE A 100 4.70 -1.55 9.34
C ILE A 100 5.49 -2.33 10.38
N CYS A 101 6.81 -2.24 10.35
CA CYS A 101 7.72 -2.99 11.23
C CYS A 101 8.81 -2.14 11.87
N GLY A 102 8.75 -0.85 11.74
CA GLY A 102 9.70 0.08 12.37
C GLY A 102 9.00 1.34 12.85
N ASP A 103 9.37 1.79 14.03
CA ASP A 103 8.96 3.08 14.54
C ASP A 103 9.48 4.21 13.65
N ARG A 104 8.90 5.40 13.73
CA ARG A 104 9.28 6.59 12.94
C ARG A 104 9.08 6.44 11.42
N TRP A 105 8.40 5.40 10.96
CA TRP A 105 8.06 5.24 9.53
C TRP A 105 7.28 6.43 8.98
N LEU A 106 6.37 6.97 9.80
CA LEU A 106 5.55 8.13 9.44
C LEU A 106 6.42 9.40 9.35
N ASP A 107 7.33 9.63 10.31
CA ASP A 107 8.27 10.74 10.26
C ASP A 107 9.18 10.68 9.04
N PHE A 108 9.60 9.47 8.67
CA PHE A 108 10.41 9.26 7.47
C PHE A 108 9.66 9.69 6.21
N LEU A 109 8.39 9.28 6.03
CA LEU A 109 7.60 9.67 4.86
C LEU A 109 7.26 11.17 4.87
N LEU A 110 6.84 11.71 6.01
CA LEU A 110 6.52 13.12 6.17
C LEU A 110 7.75 14.00 5.93
N GLY A 111 8.91 13.62 6.44
CA GLY A 111 10.16 14.36 6.20
C GLY A 111 10.58 14.42 4.73
N LYS A 112 10.17 13.43 3.90
CA LYS A 112 10.43 13.44 2.45
C LYS A 112 9.49 14.38 1.67
N ILE A 113 8.28 14.62 2.16
CA ILE A 113 7.27 15.41 1.44
C ILE A 113 7.14 16.84 1.98
N SER A 114 7.34 17.07 3.27
CA SER A 114 7.10 18.37 3.90
C SER A 114 8.16 19.43 3.56
N GLY A 115 9.37 19.00 3.26
CA GLY A 115 10.52 19.90 3.03
C GLY A 115 10.54 20.63 1.67
N ASP A 116 9.70 20.23 0.71
CA ASP A 116 9.62 20.83 -0.63
C ASP A 116 8.14 20.85 -1.09
N GLU A 117 7.56 22.04 -1.19
CA GLU A 117 6.17 22.23 -1.60
C GLU A 117 5.90 21.78 -3.05
N THR A 118 6.93 21.66 -3.88
CA THR A 118 6.80 21.14 -5.24
C THR A 118 6.62 19.60 -5.26
N VAL A 119 6.85 18.91 -4.14
CA VAL A 119 6.64 17.46 -4.00
C VAL A 119 5.19 17.19 -3.68
N ALA A 120 4.45 16.59 -4.62
CA ALA A 120 3.04 16.20 -4.45
C ALA A 120 2.86 14.81 -3.86
N GLY A 121 3.84 13.92 -4.03
CA GLY A 121 3.74 12.57 -3.52
C GLY A 121 5.08 11.89 -3.30
N VAL A 122 5.10 10.94 -2.37
CA VAL A 122 6.27 10.11 -2.03
C VAL A 122 5.85 8.65 -1.83
N GLY A 123 6.62 7.73 -2.36
CA GLY A 123 6.33 6.29 -2.27
C GLY A 123 7.31 5.49 -3.08
N SER A 124 6.95 4.28 -3.50
CA SER A 124 7.82 3.46 -4.32
C SER A 124 7.13 2.93 -5.58
N TRP A 125 7.95 2.56 -6.57
CA TRP A 125 7.49 1.82 -7.74
C TRP A 125 7.36 0.32 -7.46
N LYS A 126 8.34 -0.25 -6.75
CA LYS A 126 8.39 -1.67 -6.36
C LYS A 126 9.05 -1.77 -4.99
N LEU A 127 8.42 -2.49 -4.06
CA LEU A 127 8.99 -2.78 -2.74
C LEU A 127 9.66 -4.17 -2.67
N GLU A 128 9.92 -4.80 -3.82
CA GLU A 128 10.63 -6.06 -3.83
C GLU A 128 12.09 -5.85 -3.43
N GLN A 129 12.51 -6.47 -2.34
CA GLN A 129 13.93 -6.65 -2.06
C GLN A 129 14.49 -7.65 -3.09
N VAL A 130 14.94 -7.14 -4.21
CA VAL A 130 15.60 -7.97 -5.24
C VAL A 130 17.00 -8.29 -4.73
N SER A 131 17.34 -9.57 -4.57
CA SER A 131 18.69 -9.97 -4.18
C SER A 131 19.74 -9.34 -5.13
N ALA A 132 20.92 -9.01 -4.59
CA ALA A 132 22.01 -8.40 -5.35
C ALA A 132 22.35 -9.21 -6.62
N PHE A 133 22.19 -10.54 -6.57
CA PHE A 133 22.41 -11.44 -7.70
C PHE A 133 21.37 -11.24 -8.82
N LYS A 134 20.10 -11.02 -8.49
CA LYS A 134 19.06 -10.70 -9.50
C LYS A 134 19.24 -9.31 -10.09
N GLN A 135 19.72 -8.35 -9.30
CA GLN A 135 20.04 -7.00 -9.80
C GLN A 135 21.20 -7.05 -10.78
N PHE A 136 22.23 -7.86 -10.48
CA PHE A 136 23.35 -8.09 -11.37
C PHE A 136 22.90 -8.77 -12.69
N GLY A 137 22.09 -9.82 -12.60
CA GLY A 137 21.51 -10.47 -13.77
C GLY A 137 20.72 -9.53 -14.69
N LYS A 138 19.92 -8.62 -14.10
CA LYS A 138 19.20 -7.59 -14.86
C LYS A 138 20.14 -6.59 -15.54
N LYS A 139 21.20 -6.14 -14.85
CA LYS A 139 22.20 -5.23 -15.45
C LYS A 139 22.91 -5.88 -16.63
N VAL A 140 23.24 -7.17 -16.53
CA VAL A 140 23.84 -7.95 -17.61
C VAL A 140 22.87 -8.12 -18.78
N GLU A 141 21.61 -8.43 -18.52
CA GLU A 141 20.55 -8.51 -19.55
C GLU A 141 20.34 -7.18 -20.27
N ASP A 142 20.25 -6.07 -19.52
CA ASP A 142 20.11 -4.73 -20.08
C ASP A 142 21.33 -4.31 -20.92
N PHE A 143 22.53 -4.72 -20.51
CA PHE A 143 23.76 -4.51 -21.28
C PHE A 143 23.72 -5.25 -22.63
N PHE A 144 23.34 -6.53 -22.63
CA PHE A 144 23.21 -7.31 -23.87
C PHE A 144 22.06 -6.79 -24.76
N ARG A 145 20.96 -6.32 -24.18
CA ARG A 145 19.87 -5.70 -24.95
C ARG A 145 20.31 -4.41 -25.64
N ARG A 146 21.12 -3.57 -24.98
CA ARG A 146 21.72 -2.35 -25.59
C ARG A 146 22.68 -2.72 -26.73
N LEU A 147 23.51 -3.73 -26.55
CA LEU A 147 24.41 -4.26 -27.61
C LEU A 147 23.63 -4.75 -28.84
N LEU A 148 22.42 -5.29 -28.64
CA LEU A 148 21.53 -5.77 -29.71
C LEU A 148 20.64 -4.66 -30.29
N GLY A 149 20.91 -3.38 -30.01
CA GLY A 149 20.18 -2.23 -30.56
C GLY A 149 18.71 -2.13 -30.09
N LYS A 150 18.28 -2.92 -29.11
CA LYS A 150 16.92 -2.87 -28.56
C LYS A 150 16.80 -1.68 -27.61
N LYS A 151 15.88 -0.75 -27.92
CA LYS A 151 15.56 0.38 -27.03
C LYS A 151 15.21 -0.14 -25.62
N ALA A 152 15.75 0.50 -24.60
CA ALA A 152 15.34 0.23 -23.23
C ALA A 152 13.82 0.38 -23.12
N LYS A 153 13.15 -0.59 -22.51
CA LYS A 153 11.71 -0.48 -22.24
C LYS A 153 11.54 0.65 -21.22
N VAL A 154 11.04 1.80 -21.65
CA VAL A 154 10.70 2.89 -20.74
C VAL A 154 9.55 2.36 -19.87
N GLU A 155 9.85 1.99 -18.63
CA GLU A 155 8.81 1.66 -17.65
C GLU A 155 8.09 2.97 -17.31
N ASP A 156 6.79 3.03 -17.55
CA ASP A 156 5.94 4.14 -17.10
C ASP A 156 5.76 4.01 -15.59
N ARG A 157 6.63 4.69 -14.84
CA ARG A 157 6.72 4.58 -13.38
C ARG A 157 5.75 5.53 -12.71
N TYR A 158 5.01 5.02 -11.75
CA TYR A 158 4.13 5.80 -10.87
C TYR A 158 4.23 5.28 -9.43
N LEU A 159 3.81 6.09 -8.46
CA LEU A 159 3.79 5.66 -7.06
C LEU A 159 2.69 4.60 -6.87
N ARG A 160 3.10 3.40 -6.44
CA ARG A 160 2.18 2.26 -6.29
C ARG A 160 1.38 2.38 -4.99
N SER A 161 0.11 2.01 -5.06
CA SER A 161 -0.84 2.09 -3.95
C SER A 161 -0.53 1.18 -2.75
N HIS A 162 0.50 0.33 -2.82
CA HIS A 162 0.91 -0.46 -1.66
C HIS A 162 1.51 0.40 -0.52
N CYS A 163 2.12 1.55 -0.82
CA CYS A 163 2.48 2.58 0.15
C CYS A 163 2.85 3.86 -0.60
N ALA A 164 1.93 4.82 -0.66
CA ALA A 164 2.16 6.11 -1.30
C ALA A 164 1.45 7.22 -0.52
N LEU A 165 2.22 8.23 -0.12
CA LEU A 165 1.77 9.43 0.59
C LEU A 165 1.64 10.58 -0.39
N TYR A 166 0.56 11.34 -0.31
CA TYR A 166 0.29 12.49 -1.18
C TYR A 166 -0.17 13.70 -0.38
N ARG A 167 0.02 14.90 -0.92
CA ARG A 167 -0.67 16.11 -0.43
C ARG A 167 -2.14 16.04 -0.83
N THR A 168 -3.03 16.00 0.16
CA THR A 168 -4.47 15.84 -0.06
C THR A 168 -5.05 16.94 -0.95
N GLU A 169 -4.66 18.19 -0.72
CA GLU A 169 -5.12 19.32 -1.51
C GLU A 169 -4.78 19.17 -3.00
N LEU A 170 -3.54 18.77 -3.32
CA LEU A 170 -3.11 18.60 -4.71
C LEU A 170 -3.83 17.46 -5.42
N VAL A 171 -4.08 16.34 -4.72
CA VAL A 171 -4.88 15.22 -5.24
C VAL A 171 -6.28 15.72 -5.61
N ARG A 172 -6.95 16.44 -4.70
CA ARG A 172 -8.31 16.94 -4.94
C ARG A 172 -8.40 17.99 -6.03
N LYS A 173 -7.42 18.88 -6.11
CA LYS A 173 -7.43 20.02 -7.03
C LYS A 173 -7.06 19.62 -8.46
N HIS A 174 -6.17 18.68 -8.63
CA HIS A 174 -5.51 18.41 -9.91
C HIS A 174 -5.77 17.02 -10.48
N THR A 175 -6.55 16.18 -9.79
CA THR A 175 -6.79 14.80 -10.25
C THR A 175 -8.26 14.42 -10.12
N ASN A 176 -8.64 13.31 -10.77
CA ASN A 176 -9.96 12.70 -10.66
C ASN A 176 -10.01 11.60 -9.59
N GLY A 177 -9.00 11.52 -8.72
CA GLY A 177 -8.86 10.45 -7.73
C GLY A 177 -7.95 9.32 -8.19
N PHE A 178 -8.14 8.15 -7.61
CA PHE A 178 -7.28 6.97 -7.82
C PHE A 178 -7.75 6.06 -8.96
N PHE A 179 -9.04 6.09 -9.30
CA PHE A 179 -9.61 5.25 -10.34
C PHE A 179 -9.38 5.85 -11.72
N ASP A 180 -8.77 5.09 -12.63
CA ASP A 180 -8.49 5.49 -14.01
C ASP A 180 -8.95 4.44 -15.05
N GLY A 181 -9.70 3.45 -14.60
CA GLY A 181 -10.21 2.36 -15.44
C GLY A 181 -9.30 1.13 -15.51
N ASP A 182 -8.03 1.24 -15.17
CA ASP A 182 -7.05 0.14 -15.28
C ASP A 182 -6.28 -0.12 -13.97
N THR A 183 -5.65 0.90 -13.42
CA THR A 183 -4.81 0.77 -12.23
C THR A 183 -5.05 1.89 -11.23
N ALA A 184 -4.91 1.59 -9.93
CA ALA A 184 -5.04 2.62 -8.90
C ALA A 184 -3.84 3.58 -8.89
N GLY A 185 -4.12 4.87 -9.13
CA GLY A 185 -3.17 5.97 -8.94
C GLY A 185 -2.20 6.24 -10.10
N HIS A 186 -2.27 5.53 -11.22
CA HIS A 186 -1.42 5.80 -12.39
C HIS A 186 -1.78 7.14 -13.05
N SER A 187 -3.06 7.37 -13.33
CA SER A 187 -3.55 8.62 -13.90
C SER A 187 -3.32 9.79 -12.93
N LEU A 188 -3.60 9.61 -11.64
CA LEU A 188 -3.33 10.58 -10.59
C LEU A 188 -1.87 11.05 -10.63
N HIS A 189 -0.93 10.12 -10.68
CA HIS A 189 0.49 10.41 -10.76
C HIS A 189 0.82 11.26 -12.01
N ARG A 190 0.32 10.86 -13.18
CA ARG A 190 0.56 11.59 -14.44
C ARG A 190 -0.03 13.00 -14.42
N MET A 191 -1.24 13.16 -13.90
CA MET A 191 -1.90 14.47 -13.79
C MET A 191 -1.08 15.43 -12.92
N LEU A 192 -0.59 14.97 -11.75
CA LEU A 192 0.26 15.79 -10.89
C LEU A 192 1.59 16.16 -11.55
N VAL A 193 2.24 15.24 -12.24
CA VAL A 193 3.46 15.51 -13.01
C VAL A 193 3.21 16.51 -14.13
N GLN A 194 2.08 16.42 -14.84
CA GLN A 194 1.71 17.37 -15.90
C GLN A 194 1.46 18.79 -15.36
N GLN A 195 1.06 18.92 -14.08
CA GLN A 195 0.95 20.20 -13.39
C GLN A 195 2.30 20.73 -12.87
N GLY A 196 3.41 20.04 -13.13
CA GLY A 196 4.75 20.45 -12.75
C GLY A 196 5.19 19.98 -11.36
N TYR A 197 4.40 19.16 -10.67
CA TYR A 197 4.77 18.64 -9.36
C TYR A 197 5.73 17.45 -9.46
N LYS A 198 6.56 17.31 -8.45
CA LYS A 198 7.51 16.19 -8.30
C LYS A 198 6.86 15.02 -7.55
N MET A 199 7.20 13.82 -7.99
CA MET A 199 6.83 12.56 -7.34
C MET A 199 8.12 11.86 -6.91
N LEU A 200 8.34 11.69 -5.60
CA LEU A 200 9.56 11.10 -5.07
C LEU A 200 9.46 9.58 -4.99
N PHE A 201 10.35 8.90 -5.71
CA PHE A 201 10.47 7.44 -5.66
C PHE A 201 11.52 7.04 -4.62
N LEU A 202 11.05 6.41 -3.55
CA LEU A 202 11.92 5.88 -2.50
C LEU A 202 12.50 4.53 -2.90
N GLU A 203 13.75 4.31 -2.54
CA GLU A 203 14.41 3.04 -2.71
C GLU A 203 13.82 1.96 -1.80
N SER A 204 13.64 0.73 -2.35
CA SER A 204 13.13 -0.41 -1.57
C SER A 204 13.96 -0.70 -0.32
N ARG A 205 15.26 -0.37 -0.34
CA ARG A 205 16.15 -0.53 0.79
C ARG A 205 15.86 0.46 1.91
N GLU A 206 15.57 1.74 1.59
CA GLU A 206 15.22 2.76 2.58
C GLU A 206 13.89 2.42 3.24
N LEU A 207 12.85 2.17 2.42
CA LEU A 207 11.53 1.79 2.91
C LEU A 207 11.56 0.47 3.69
N GLY A 208 12.43 -0.47 3.30
CA GLY A 208 12.58 -1.76 3.97
C GLY A 208 13.05 -1.69 5.42
N ASN A 209 13.54 -0.54 5.89
CA ASN A 209 13.84 -0.32 7.32
C ASN A 209 12.57 -0.10 8.16
N TYR A 210 11.45 0.26 7.53
CA TYR A 210 10.22 0.66 8.19
C TYR A 210 9.04 -0.23 7.88
N LEU A 211 9.01 -0.85 6.70
CA LEU A 211 7.87 -1.64 6.27
C LEU A 211 8.29 -2.84 5.40
N ARG A 212 7.41 -3.86 5.37
CA ARG A 212 7.51 -5.04 4.51
C ARG A 212 6.27 -5.14 3.65
N HIS A 213 6.44 -5.28 2.35
CA HIS A 213 5.36 -5.62 1.45
C HIS A 213 5.45 -7.09 1.08
N LEU A 214 4.42 -7.87 1.40
CA LEU A 214 4.42 -9.33 1.27
C LEU A 214 4.09 -9.81 -0.16
N ASN A 215 4.11 -8.90 -1.14
CA ASN A 215 3.99 -9.18 -2.58
C ASN A 215 2.93 -10.21 -2.94
N HIS A 216 1.72 -9.73 -3.20
CA HIS A 216 0.58 -10.55 -3.58
C HIS A 216 0.10 -11.54 -2.49
N ALA A 217 0.29 -11.22 -1.20
CA ALA A 217 -0.17 -12.10 -0.12
C ALA A 217 -1.66 -12.40 -0.25
N THR A 218 -2.50 -11.40 -0.56
CA THR A 218 -3.93 -11.57 -0.82
C THR A 218 -4.21 -12.61 -1.91
N MET A 219 -3.48 -12.56 -3.04
CA MET A 219 -3.63 -13.51 -4.14
C MET A 219 -3.09 -14.91 -3.81
N ILE A 220 -2.02 -14.99 -2.97
CA ILE A 220 -1.45 -16.25 -2.52
C ILE A 220 -2.40 -16.97 -1.56
N LEU A 221 -3.07 -16.23 -0.70
CA LEU A 221 -4.02 -16.73 0.29
C LEU A 221 -5.39 -17.05 -0.33
N ASN A 222 -5.81 -16.26 -1.34
CA ASN A 222 -7.06 -16.41 -2.09
C ASN A 222 -6.79 -16.62 -3.59
N PRO A 223 -6.23 -17.77 -4.01
CA PRO A 223 -5.88 -18.02 -5.40
C PRO A 223 -7.15 -18.09 -6.26
N GLN A 224 -7.19 -17.29 -7.33
CA GLN A 224 -8.24 -17.35 -8.33
C GLN A 224 -7.98 -18.47 -9.35
N PRO A 225 -9.01 -19.07 -9.96
CA PRO A 225 -8.83 -20.02 -11.03
C PRO A 225 -7.98 -19.44 -12.17
N GLY A 226 -6.89 -20.12 -12.53
CA GLY A 226 -5.96 -19.67 -13.57
C GLY A 226 -4.68 -18.96 -13.07
N ASP A 227 -4.57 -18.66 -11.80
CA ASP A 227 -3.42 -17.99 -11.18
C ASP A 227 -2.20 -18.92 -11.02
N ARG A 228 -1.45 -19.13 -12.10
CA ARG A 228 -0.30 -20.06 -12.13
C ARG A 228 0.91 -19.63 -11.32
N LYS A 229 1.07 -18.33 -11.02
CA LYS A 229 2.27 -17.81 -10.31
C LYS A 229 2.11 -17.81 -8.80
N THR A 230 0.94 -17.43 -8.32
CA THR A 230 0.63 -17.25 -6.89
C THR A 230 0.19 -18.57 -6.22
N SER A 231 -0.38 -19.50 -6.96
CA SER A 231 -0.77 -20.82 -6.47
C SER A 231 0.39 -21.80 -6.20
N LYS A 232 1.64 -21.43 -6.57
CA LYS A 232 2.81 -22.31 -6.41
C LYS A 232 3.18 -22.50 -4.94
N PRO A 233 3.54 -23.72 -4.51
CA PRO A 233 4.04 -23.97 -3.15
C PRO A 233 5.23 -23.10 -2.74
N ALA A 234 6.07 -22.69 -3.69
CA ALA A 234 7.20 -21.80 -3.46
C ALA A 234 6.75 -20.38 -3.04
N ALA A 235 5.62 -19.88 -3.56
CA ALA A 235 5.07 -18.58 -3.17
C ALA A 235 4.59 -18.61 -1.72
N ARG A 236 3.86 -19.67 -1.32
CA ARG A 236 3.40 -19.87 0.06
C ARG A 236 4.58 -20.01 1.04
N ARG A 237 5.62 -20.78 0.69
CA ARG A 237 6.83 -20.92 1.53
C ARG A 237 7.58 -19.60 1.69
N ARG A 238 7.62 -18.76 0.64
CA ARG A 238 8.22 -17.43 0.72
C ARG A 238 7.42 -16.53 1.65
N LEU A 239 6.10 -16.50 1.48
CA LEU A 239 5.20 -15.72 2.35
C LEU A 239 5.36 -16.13 3.81
N GLN A 240 5.33 -17.45 4.10
CA GLN A 240 5.50 -17.96 5.45
C GLN A 240 6.82 -17.50 6.09
N ARG A 241 7.93 -17.59 5.36
CA ARG A 241 9.24 -17.12 5.85
C ARG A 241 9.22 -15.63 6.20
N GLN A 242 8.63 -14.79 5.33
CA GLN A 242 8.52 -13.36 5.58
C GLN A 242 7.65 -13.05 6.82
N LEU A 243 6.61 -13.84 7.07
CA LEU A 243 5.78 -13.72 8.25
C LEU A 243 6.53 -14.16 9.51
N ASP A 244 7.28 -15.27 9.46
CA ASP A 244 8.08 -15.78 10.60
C ASP A 244 9.13 -14.75 11.04
N GLU A 245 9.72 -13.97 10.11
CA GLU A 245 10.66 -12.88 10.41
C GLU A 245 10.01 -11.69 11.16
N LEU A 246 8.69 -11.57 11.13
CA LEU A 246 7.93 -10.48 11.75
C LEU A 246 7.31 -10.85 13.12
N ASP A 247 7.64 -12.00 13.67
CA ASP A 247 7.02 -12.50 14.91
C ASP A 247 5.47 -12.46 14.86
N TYR A 248 4.93 -12.75 13.67
CA TYR A 248 3.52 -12.54 13.34
C TYR A 248 2.55 -13.23 14.29
N ARG A 249 2.95 -14.38 14.87
CA ARG A 249 2.07 -15.16 15.77
C ARG A 249 1.77 -14.40 17.06
N ASN A 250 2.79 -13.77 17.67
CA ASN A 250 2.60 -12.94 18.85
C ASN A 250 1.76 -11.70 18.53
N VAL A 251 1.98 -11.07 17.36
CA VAL A 251 1.13 -9.96 16.93
C VAL A 251 -0.32 -10.41 16.73
N LEU A 252 -0.55 -11.56 16.10
CA LEU A 252 -1.91 -12.10 15.91
C LEU A 252 -2.57 -12.55 17.22
N ALA A 253 -1.81 -12.86 18.26
CA ALA A 253 -2.34 -13.21 19.57
C ALA A 253 -2.67 -11.98 20.44
N ASP A 254 -2.10 -10.81 20.12
CA ASP A 254 -2.23 -9.59 20.94
C ASP A 254 -3.49 -8.79 20.57
N SER A 255 -4.62 -9.15 21.19
CA SER A 255 -5.89 -8.46 20.98
C SER A 255 -5.97 -7.08 21.66
N SER A 256 -5.02 -6.70 22.49
CA SER A 256 -4.97 -5.37 23.11
C SER A 256 -4.77 -4.27 22.07
N LEU A 257 -4.18 -4.60 20.92
CA LEU A 257 -3.95 -3.69 19.79
C LEU A 257 -5.22 -3.35 18.99
N ASP A 258 -6.33 -4.02 19.24
CA ASP A 258 -7.60 -3.78 18.55
C ASP A 258 -8.42 -2.64 19.21
N ARG A 259 -7.98 -2.17 20.37
CA ARG A 259 -8.68 -1.15 21.18
C ARG A 259 -7.76 -0.02 21.62
N ILE A 260 -8.36 1.15 21.87
CA ILE A 260 -7.72 2.30 22.51
C ILE A 260 -7.98 2.21 24.00
#